data_7c82a4419eea664f1661dd0febfa3c16
#
_entry.id   7c82a4419eea664f1661dd0febfa3c16
#
_cell.length_a   1.000
_cell.length_b   1.000
_cell.length_c   1.000
_cell.angle_alpha   90.00
_cell.angle_beta   90.00
_cell.angle_gamma   90.00
#
_symmetry.space_group_name_H-M   'P 1'
#
loop_
_entity.id
_entity.type
_entity.pdbx_description
1 polymer ?
#
loop_
_entity_poly.entity_id
_entity_poly.type
_entity_poly.pdbx_seq_one_letter_code
_entity_poly.pdbx_strand_id
1 'polypeptide(L)' 'MRILWYFRAWTKKSTKPITLWVEAKNQGAARNLIFRENPFISKLMFYKTTRKE' A
#
# COMPACT_ATOMS: atom_id res chain seq x y z
N MET A 1 -5.85 -1.81 -18.66
CA MET A 1 -6.47 -2.17 -17.37
C MET A 1 -5.55 -1.76 -16.23
N ARG A 2 -6.09 -1.08 -15.25
CA ARG A 2 -5.33 -0.63 -14.09
C ARG A 2 -5.80 -1.40 -12.87
N ILE A 3 -4.85 -1.84 -12.06
CA ILE A 3 -5.14 -2.51 -10.80
C ILE A 3 -4.64 -1.64 -9.67
N LEU A 4 -5.55 -1.22 -8.82
CA LEU A 4 -5.21 -0.43 -7.64
C LEU A 4 -5.16 -1.35 -6.43
N TRP A 5 -4.08 -1.24 -5.67
CA TRP A 5 -3.85 -2.06 -4.50
C TRP A 5 -3.94 -1.18 -3.27
N TYR A 6 -4.85 -1.50 -2.37
CA TYR A 6 -5.06 -0.73 -1.14
C TYR A 6 -4.45 -1.47 0.03
N PHE A 7 -3.71 -0.72 0.82
CA PHE A 7 -3.05 -1.27 2.00
C PHE A 7 -3.34 -0.40 3.21
N ARG A 8 -3.30 -1.03 4.38
CA ARG A 8 -3.27 -0.31 5.64
C ARG A 8 -1.83 -0.30 6.12
N ALA A 9 -1.36 0.87 6.52
CA ALA A 9 0.02 1.03 6.93
C ALA A 9 0.09 1.67 8.30
N TRP A 10 1.06 1.23 9.07
CA TRP A 10 1.36 1.81 10.38
C TRP A 10 2.73 2.42 10.33
N THR A 11 2.87 3.60 10.94
CA THR A 11 4.15 4.29 11.01
C THR A 11 4.67 4.24 12.44
N LYS A 12 5.96 4.51 12.59
CA LYS A 12 6.57 4.51 13.92
C LYS A 12 6.07 5.65 14.81
N LYS A 13 5.53 6.68 14.21
CA LYS A 13 5.08 7.88 14.93
C LYS A 13 3.61 7.84 15.32
N SER A 14 2.86 6.90 14.81
CA SER A 14 1.42 6.86 15.05
C SER A 14 0.97 5.44 15.33
N THR A 15 0.00 5.31 16.23
CA THR A 15 -0.61 4.01 16.51
C THR A 15 -1.82 3.73 15.62
N LYS A 16 -2.27 4.76 14.89
CA LYS A 16 -3.42 4.63 14.00
C LYS A 16 -2.97 4.27 12.59
N PRO A 17 -3.62 3.30 11.95
CA PRO A 17 -3.28 2.96 10.58
C PRO A 17 -3.76 4.02 9.60
N ILE A 18 -3.05 4.13 8.49
CA ILE A 18 -3.46 4.98 7.38
C ILE A 18 -3.73 4.09 6.18
N THR A 19 -4.63 4.52 5.30
CA THR A 19 -4.94 3.78 4.10
C THR A 19 -4.16 4.36 2.93
N LEU A 20 -3.40 3.50 2.26
CA LEU A 20 -2.62 3.89 1.09
C LEU A 20 -3.07 3.05 -0.10
N TRP A 21 -2.89 3.58 -1.30
CA TRP A 21 -3.17 2.84 -2.51
C TRP A 21 -2.08 3.11 -3.54
N VAL A 22 -1.90 2.17 -4.44
CA VAL A 22 -0.89 2.28 -5.49
C VAL A 22 -1.33 1.46 -6.69
N GLU A 23 -0.97 1.91 -7.88
CA GLU A 23 -1.22 1.18 -9.11
C GLU A 23 -0.01 0.28 -9.39
N ALA A 24 -0.27 -1.01 -9.58
CA ALA A 24 0.81 -1.96 -9.84
C ALA A 24 0.26 -3.20 -10.52
N LYS A 25 1.16 -3.99 -11.08
CA LYS A 25 0.79 -5.22 -11.79
C LYS A 25 0.39 -6.35 -10.84
N ASN A 26 0.99 -6.38 -9.67
CA ASN A 26 0.71 -7.42 -8.69
C ASN A 26 0.96 -6.89 -7.28
N GLN A 27 0.59 -7.71 -6.31
CA GLN A 27 0.70 -7.31 -4.91
C GLN A 27 2.14 -7.03 -4.47
N GLY A 28 3.07 -7.87 -4.91
CA GLY A 28 4.48 -7.68 -4.55
C GLY A 28 5.03 -6.36 -5.05
N ALA A 29 4.73 -6.01 -6.31
CA ALA A 29 5.16 -4.75 -6.88
C ALA A 29 4.54 -3.57 -6.15
N ALA A 30 3.25 -3.68 -5.81
CA ALA A 30 2.55 -2.64 -5.08
C ALA A 30 3.19 -2.39 -3.72
N ARG A 31 3.48 -3.47 -3.01
CA ARG A 31 4.11 -3.40 -1.70
C ARG A 31 5.47 -2.73 -1.77
N ASN A 32 6.28 -3.13 -2.75
CA ASN A 32 7.61 -2.55 -2.93
C ASN A 32 7.54 -1.05 -3.21
N LEU A 33 6.58 -0.63 -4.03
CA LEU A 33 6.39 0.78 -4.34
C LEU A 33 6.04 1.58 -3.08
N ILE A 34 5.14 1.04 -2.26
CA ILE A 34 4.72 1.73 -1.05
C ILE A 34 5.89 1.91 -0.08
N PHE A 35 6.67 0.85 0.14
CA PHE A 35 7.83 0.94 1.03
C PHE A 35 8.90 1.87 0.47
N ARG A 36 9.07 1.88 -0.83
CA ARG A 36 10.05 2.74 -1.49
C ARG A 36 9.70 4.22 -1.32
N GLU A 37 8.41 4.56 -1.46
CA GLU A 37 7.97 5.94 -1.34
C GLU A 37 7.77 6.38 0.11
N ASN A 38 7.58 5.42 1.01
CA ASN A 38 7.30 5.71 2.41
C ASN A 38 8.19 4.87 3.32
N PRO A 39 9.49 5.20 3.41
CA PRO A 39 10.43 4.40 4.19
C PRO A 39 10.15 4.39 5.69
N PHE A 40 9.29 5.27 6.17
CA PHE A 40 8.94 5.35 7.59
C PHE A 40 7.84 4.38 8.00
N ILE A 41 7.31 3.60 7.08
CA ILE A 41 6.27 2.62 7.41
C ILE A 41 6.90 1.47 8.19
N SER A 42 6.30 1.13 9.33
CA SER A 42 6.77 0.03 10.16
C SER A 42 6.03 -1.27 9.88
N LYS A 43 4.77 -1.17 9.43
CA LYS A 43 3.96 -2.36 9.15
C LYS A 43 3.03 -2.06 7.97
N LEU A 44 2.84 -3.03 7.11
CA LEU A 44 1.97 -2.92 5.96
C LEU A 44 1.07 -4.14 5.88
N MET A 45 -0.23 -3.91 5.67
CA MET A 45 -1.20 -4.98 5.58
C MET A 45 -2.07 -4.79 4.35
N PHE A 46 -2.22 -5.86 3.56
CA PHE A 46 -3.08 -5.82 2.38
C PHE A 46 -4.53 -5.63 2.80
N TYR A 47 -5.23 -4.74 2.09
CA TYR A 47 -6.63 -4.43 2.37
C TYR A 47 -7.55 -4.93 1.26
N LYS A 48 -7.40 -4.40 0.05
CA LYS A 48 -8.24 -4.81 -1.08
C LYS A 48 -7.62 -4.40 -2.40
N THR A 49 -8.17 -4.91 -3.49
CA THR A 49 -7.82 -4.49 -4.84
C THR A 49 -9.05 -3.93 -5.55
N THR A 50 -8.82 -3.03 -6.48
CA THR A 50 -9.86 -2.47 -7.33
C THR A 50 -9.33 -2.39 -8.75
N ARG A 51 -10.14 -2.83 -9.70
CA ARG A 51 -9.77 -2.72 -11.11
C ARG A 51 -10.41 -1.48 -11.71
N LYS A 52 -9.63 -0.73 -12.45
CA LYS A 52 -10.13 0.40 -13.22
C LYS A 52 -9.71 0.26 -14.67
N GLU A 53 -10.64 0.50 -15.53
CA GLU A 53 -10.38 0.49 -16.96
C GLU A 53 -9.96 1.85 -17.48
#